data_b36f5f3f072a555421ea7a5976657aa2
#
_entry.id   b36f5f3f072a555421ea7a5976657aa2
#
_cell.length_a   1.000
_cell.length_b   1.000
_cell.length_c   1.000
_cell.angle_alpha   90.00
_cell.angle_beta   90.00
_cell.angle_gamma   90.00
#
_symmetry.space_group_name_H-M   'P 1'
#
loop_
_entity.id
_entity.type
_entity.pdbx_description
1 polymer ?
#
loop_
_entity_poly.entity_id
_entity_poly.type
_entity_poly.pdbx_seq_one_letter_code
_entity_poly.pdbx_strand_id
1 'polypeptide(L)'
;MRGFDQVAERPRNWLVCCCLLVGLSVGSSFAIVPTPAPDQSGPIALTGAVIHDGNGNVIGDGVITFDNGIITAVGSTSDRIDLQNHAVFDLQGRHVYPGFILPNTSLGLVEVNSVRATQDVVEEGDINASVRSAIAYNTDSEIIPANRFNGILTAQVAPQGGLLSGSSSVFKLDGWNWEDALLSEDVGLHLHWPGMQRRRRNPESGQFERVANDNYQGQTQLLHTLFQDAASYTGEPLNLNLEAMQPLLNGSAKLFIHADEAKEIISAVRFARGYGVQEIVLVGGADAILVLDFLLAEDIPVIYERIHELPLREWNDVDAPFKTPFLLHEAGIKVGIGGGATSIDRQRNLPFFAGTAAAYGVDRETALSMVTRINAEILGVQDRVGTLEVGKDATLFISEGDALDMRTSQVLGAFIQGRDIDLNGTQQQLYES
;
A
#
# COMPACT_ATOMS: atom_id res chain seq x y z
N MET A 1 -89.66 -3.11 -25.40
CA MET A 1 -90.02 -1.98 -26.24
C MET A 1 -88.80 -1.48 -26.85
N ARG A 2 -88.64 -1.75 -28.12
CA ARG A 2 -88.38 -0.87 -29.24
C ARG A 2 -87.05 -0.08 -29.11
N GLY A 3 -86.10 -0.12 -29.92
CA GLY A 3 -86.03 -0.60 -31.31
C GLY A 3 -84.92 0.18 -32.01
N PHE A 4 -84.32 -0.50 -32.97
CA PHE A 4 -83.81 -0.02 -34.23
C PHE A 4 -82.52 0.86 -34.23
N ASP A 5 -81.46 0.29 -34.73
CA ASP A 5 -81.01 0.24 -36.16
C ASP A 5 -80.38 1.57 -36.58
N GLN A 6 -79.19 1.61 -37.09
CA GLN A 6 -78.63 1.26 -38.41
C GLN A 6 -77.13 1.48 -38.39
N VAL A 7 -76.27 0.58 -38.76
CA VAL A 7 -75.75 0.21 -40.06
C VAL A 7 -74.68 1.19 -40.61
N ALA A 8 -73.52 0.59 -40.74
CA ALA A 8 -72.49 0.72 -41.76
C ALA A 8 -71.70 2.05 -41.86
N GLU A 9 -70.40 1.99 -41.76
CA GLU A 9 -69.48 1.72 -42.86
C GLU A 9 -68.05 1.56 -42.39
N ARG A 10 -67.37 0.50 -42.85
CA ARG A 10 -65.92 0.41 -42.81
C ARG A 10 -65.33 1.20 -44.00
N PRO A 11 -64.16 1.82 -43.78
CA PRO A 11 -63.04 1.52 -44.65
C PRO A 11 -61.77 1.18 -43.85
N ARG A 12 -61.32 0.00 -44.15
CA ARG A 12 -60.05 -0.36 -44.79
C ARG A 12 -58.81 0.31 -44.28
N ASN A 13 -58.05 -0.52 -43.50
CA ASN A 13 -56.60 -0.65 -43.53
C ASN A 13 -55.75 0.59 -43.65
N TRP A 14 -55.15 1.01 -42.59
CA TRP A 14 -53.75 1.39 -42.57
C TRP A 14 -53.09 0.86 -41.30
N LEU A 15 -52.45 -0.29 -41.42
CA LEU A 15 -51.45 -0.78 -40.46
C LEU A 15 -50.29 0.17 -40.54
N VAL A 16 -50.22 1.15 -39.65
CA VAL A 16 -48.99 1.86 -39.36
C VAL A 16 -48.25 1.03 -38.35
N CYS A 17 -47.31 0.27 -38.88
CA CYS A 17 -46.31 -0.44 -38.06
C CYS A 17 -45.40 0.63 -37.42
N CYS A 18 -45.74 1.09 -36.21
CA CYS A 18 -44.80 1.84 -35.39
C CYS A 18 -43.74 0.85 -34.92
N CYS A 19 -42.71 0.64 -35.70
CA CYS A 19 -41.44 0.12 -35.21
C CYS A 19 -40.88 1.15 -34.25
N LEU A 20 -41.12 0.96 -32.95
CA LEU A 20 -40.33 1.53 -31.87
C LEU A 20 -38.92 0.95 -32.01
N LEU A 21 -38.07 1.63 -32.75
CA LEU A 21 -36.61 1.52 -32.61
C LEU A 21 -36.24 2.05 -31.21
N VAL A 22 -36.30 1.16 -30.23
CA VAL A 22 -35.54 1.35 -29.00
C VAL A 22 -34.09 1.25 -29.41
N GLY A 23 -33.47 2.39 -29.72
CA GLY A 23 -32.05 2.52 -29.87
C GLY A 23 -31.45 2.18 -28.46
N LEU A 24 -31.06 0.93 -28.29
CA LEU A 24 -30.05 0.60 -27.29
C LEU A 24 -28.78 1.36 -27.69
N SER A 25 -28.63 2.56 -27.19
CA SER A 25 -27.32 3.17 -27.05
C SER A 25 -26.56 2.30 -26.05
N VAL A 26 -25.92 1.26 -26.57
CA VAL A 26 -24.81 0.62 -25.84
C VAL A 26 -23.77 1.71 -25.74
N GLY A 27 -23.83 2.47 -24.66
CA GLY A 27 -22.72 3.29 -24.24
C GLY A 27 -21.55 2.32 -24.11
N SER A 28 -20.61 2.41 -25.04
CA SER A 28 -19.33 1.74 -24.91
C SER A 28 -18.69 2.34 -23.66
N SER A 29 -18.89 1.71 -22.49
CA SER A 29 -18.03 1.95 -21.35
C SER A 29 -16.66 1.44 -21.78
N PHE A 30 -15.86 2.31 -22.39
CA PHE A 30 -14.44 2.05 -22.46
C PHE A 30 -13.94 2.10 -21.01
N ALA A 31 -13.57 0.97 -20.45
CA ALA A 31 -12.71 0.96 -19.29
C ALA A 31 -11.50 1.81 -19.68
N ILE A 32 -11.28 2.91 -18.97
CA ILE A 32 -10.11 3.75 -19.20
C ILE A 32 -8.97 2.95 -18.58
N VAL A 33 -8.21 2.24 -19.41
CA VAL A 33 -6.97 1.60 -18.97
C VAL A 33 -6.05 2.73 -18.52
N PRO A 34 -5.54 2.70 -17.27
CA PRO A 34 -4.62 3.71 -16.79
C PRO A 34 -3.40 3.79 -17.73
N THR A 35 -3.27 4.89 -18.45
CA THR A 35 -2.12 5.11 -19.32
C THR A 35 -1.04 5.79 -18.51
N PRO A 36 0.22 5.31 -18.53
CA PRO A 36 1.30 5.96 -17.85
C PRO A 36 1.50 7.40 -18.31
N ALA A 37 1.88 8.25 -17.38
CA ALA A 37 2.19 9.63 -17.69
C ALA A 37 3.41 9.72 -18.62
N PRO A 38 3.44 10.70 -19.56
CA PRO A 38 4.60 10.92 -20.41
C PRO A 38 5.84 11.30 -19.60
N ASP A 39 6.99 10.98 -20.13
CA ASP A 39 8.28 11.39 -19.52
C ASP A 39 8.34 12.91 -19.40
N GLN A 40 9.06 13.38 -18.37
CA GLN A 40 9.28 14.79 -18.12
C GLN A 40 9.92 15.46 -19.34
N SER A 41 9.31 16.53 -19.83
CA SER A 41 9.75 17.21 -21.08
C SER A 41 10.81 18.30 -20.87
N GLY A 42 11.13 18.66 -19.64
CA GLY A 42 12.11 19.68 -19.27
C GLY A 42 12.06 20.02 -17.77
N PRO A 43 12.98 20.89 -17.32
CA PRO A 43 13.07 21.22 -15.89
C PRO A 43 11.80 21.91 -15.37
N ILE A 44 11.38 21.53 -14.18
CA ILE A 44 10.19 22.06 -13.48
C ILE A 44 10.65 22.70 -12.17
N ALA A 45 10.02 23.84 -11.83
CA ALA A 45 10.17 24.50 -10.54
C ALA A 45 8.80 24.75 -9.90
N LEU A 46 8.61 24.29 -8.69
CA LEU A 46 7.46 24.62 -7.83
C LEU A 46 7.95 25.66 -6.83
N THR A 47 7.28 26.82 -6.80
CA THR A 47 7.67 27.98 -5.97
C THR A 47 6.53 28.42 -5.07
N GLY A 48 6.83 29.20 -4.02
CA GLY A 48 5.84 29.72 -3.09
C GLY A 48 5.10 28.61 -2.32
N ALA A 49 5.77 27.48 -2.07
CA ALA A 49 5.22 26.30 -1.42
C ALA A 49 5.50 26.25 0.08
N VAL A 50 4.66 25.55 0.82
CA VAL A 50 5.02 24.99 2.12
C VAL A 50 5.53 23.58 1.88
N ILE A 51 6.85 23.37 1.97
CA ILE A 51 7.49 22.09 1.67
C ILE A 51 7.70 21.31 2.97
N HIS A 52 7.11 20.13 3.04
CA HIS A 52 7.36 19.12 4.07
C HIS A 52 8.40 18.14 3.52
N ASP A 53 9.63 18.16 4.02
CA ASP A 53 10.73 17.42 3.40
C ASP A 53 10.75 15.91 3.71
N GLY A 54 9.91 15.46 4.65
CA GLY A 54 9.88 14.08 5.13
C GLY A 54 10.95 13.75 6.18
N ASN A 55 11.89 14.66 6.44
CA ASN A 55 12.93 14.55 7.48
C ASN A 55 12.56 15.26 8.80
N GLY A 56 11.35 15.81 8.87
CA GLY A 56 10.88 16.55 10.02
C GLY A 56 10.98 18.07 9.87
N ASN A 57 11.43 18.60 8.72
CA ASN A 57 11.50 20.02 8.49
C ASN A 57 10.35 20.51 7.60
N VAL A 58 9.90 21.75 7.87
CA VAL A 58 8.93 22.45 7.05
C VAL A 58 9.54 23.75 6.54
N ILE A 59 9.61 23.94 5.23
CA ILE A 59 10.17 25.11 4.57
C ILE A 59 9.01 25.99 4.08
N GLY A 60 8.78 27.12 4.75
CA GLY A 60 7.84 28.14 4.28
C GLY A 60 8.42 28.92 3.10
N ASP A 61 7.56 29.36 2.17
CA ASP A 61 7.95 30.03 0.92
C ASP A 61 9.05 29.24 0.19
N GLY A 62 8.82 27.94 0.09
CA GLY A 62 9.79 26.98 -0.44
C GLY A 62 9.82 26.94 -1.96
N VAL A 63 10.98 26.47 -2.47
CA VAL A 63 11.22 26.18 -3.87
C VAL A 63 11.75 24.76 -3.97
N ILE A 64 11.17 23.97 -4.85
CA ILE A 64 11.69 22.67 -5.26
C ILE A 64 11.80 22.61 -6.77
N THR A 65 12.96 22.16 -7.26
CA THR A 65 13.20 21.98 -8.69
C THR A 65 13.56 20.55 -9.00
N PHE A 66 13.16 20.07 -10.16
CA PHE A 66 13.50 18.74 -10.63
C PHE A 66 13.62 18.69 -12.15
N ASP A 67 14.50 17.83 -12.64
CA ASP A 67 14.74 17.59 -14.06
C ASP A 67 15.12 16.13 -14.30
N ASN A 68 14.70 15.58 -15.43
CA ASN A 68 14.90 14.18 -15.79
C ASN A 68 14.51 13.21 -14.66
N GLY A 69 13.42 13.51 -13.97
CA GLY A 69 12.87 12.68 -12.90
C GLY A 69 13.56 12.81 -11.54
N ILE A 70 14.58 13.66 -11.40
CA ILE A 70 15.41 13.80 -10.20
C ILE A 70 15.27 15.19 -9.61
N ILE A 71 15.18 15.28 -8.28
CA ILE A 71 15.19 16.55 -7.54
C ILE A 71 16.57 17.19 -7.67
N THR A 72 16.61 18.43 -8.17
CA THR A 72 17.85 19.19 -8.43
C THR A 72 18.13 20.26 -7.39
N ALA A 73 17.08 20.83 -6.77
CA ALA A 73 17.23 21.74 -5.64
C ALA A 73 15.97 21.70 -4.74
N VAL A 74 16.18 21.90 -3.44
CA VAL A 74 15.14 22.13 -2.43
C VAL A 74 15.64 23.21 -1.48
N GLY A 75 14.84 24.24 -1.22
CA GLY A 75 15.20 25.31 -0.32
C GLY A 75 14.11 26.35 -0.21
N SER A 76 14.45 27.49 0.37
CA SER A 76 13.59 28.68 0.45
C SER A 76 13.85 29.60 -0.74
N THR A 77 12.89 30.43 -1.10
CA THR A 77 13.05 31.51 -2.11
C THR A 77 14.26 32.40 -1.82
N SER A 78 14.66 32.53 -0.54
CA SER A 78 15.88 33.27 -0.15
C SER A 78 17.19 32.63 -0.58
N ASP A 79 17.20 31.35 -0.91
CA ASP A 79 18.44 30.58 -1.24
C ASP A 79 18.95 30.83 -2.67
N ARG A 80 18.25 31.68 -3.44
CA ARG A 80 18.61 32.09 -4.81
C ARG A 80 18.83 30.90 -5.75
N ILE A 81 17.90 29.93 -5.71
CA ILE A 81 17.90 28.79 -6.63
C ILE A 81 17.73 29.32 -8.06
N ASP A 82 18.58 28.84 -8.97
CA ASP A 82 18.50 29.24 -10.38
C ASP A 82 17.28 28.56 -11.04
N LEU A 83 16.35 29.39 -11.50
CA LEU A 83 15.14 28.93 -12.19
C LEU A 83 15.20 29.18 -13.71
N GLN A 84 16.35 29.56 -14.26
CA GLN A 84 16.49 29.76 -15.69
C GLN A 84 16.21 28.45 -16.44
N ASN A 85 15.38 28.53 -17.47
CA ASN A 85 14.91 27.40 -18.26
C ASN A 85 13.96 26.41 -17.57
N HIS A 86 13.47 26.72 -16.37
CA HIS A 86 12.45 25.91 -15.72
C HIS A 86 11.03 26.34 -16.12
N ALA A 87 10.12 25.38 -16.26
CA ALA A 87 8.69 25.66 -16.20
C ALA A 87 8.32 25.95 -14.74
N VAL A 88 7.99 27.21 -14.43
CA VAL A 88 7.75 27.67 -13.05
C VAL A 88 6.25 27.64 -12.74
N PHE A 89 5.88 26.99 -11.64
CA PHE A 89 4.54 26.95 -11.09
C PHE A 89 4.55 27.57 -9.70
N ASP A 90 3.82 28.69 -9.54
CA ASP A 90 3.61 29.32 -8.23
C ASP A 90 2.47 28.64 -7.48
N LEU A 91 2.79 28.00 -6.36
CA LEU A 91 1.85 27.22 -5.56
C LEU A 91 1.06 28.07 -4.54
N GLN A 92 1.40 29.35 -4.37
CA GLN A 92 0.62 30.30 -3.55
C GLN A 92 0.36 29.82 -2.13
N GLY A 93 1.34 29.21 -1.49
CA GLY A 93 1.26 28.69 -0.12
C GLY A 93 0.68 27.28 0.01
N ARG A 94 0.40 26.58 -1.09
CA ARG A 94 0.02 25.15 -1.06
C ARG A 94 1.15 24.29 -0.56
N HIS A 95 0.80 23.11 -0.09
CA HIS A 95 1.72 22.18 0.53
C HIS A 95 2.31 21.20 -0.50
N VAL A 96 3.60 20.90 -0.35
CA VAL A 96 4.31 19.87 -1.13
C VAL A 96 4.82 18.81 -0.17
N TYR A 97 4.52 17.56 -0.47
CA TYR A 97 4.90 16.39 0.32
C TYR A 97 5.66 15.38 -0.54
N PRO A 98 6.59 14.58 0.04
CA PRO A 98 7.06 13.36 -0.61
C PRO A 98 5.90 12.39 -0.81
N GLY A 99 5.91 11.64 -1.91
CA GLY A 99 4.91 10.62 -2.17
C GLY A 99 4.80 9.63 -1.01
N PHE A 100 3.59 9.33 -0.57
CA PHE A 100 3.35 8.33 0.46
C PHE A 100 3.72 6.94 -0.05
N ILE A 101 4.25 6.13 0.86
CA ILE A 101 4.69 4.77 0.58
C ILE A 101 3.80 3.79 1.33
N LEU A 102 3.06 2.97 0.61
CA LEU A 102 2.17 1.95 1.14
C LEU A 102 2.89 0.61 1.26
N PRO A 103 3.31 0.17 2.45
CA PRO A 103 3.92 -1.14 2.63
C PRO A 103 2.87 -2.25 2.69
N ASN A 104 3.28 -3.48 2.43
CA ASN A 104 2.52 -4.72 2.58
C ASN A 104 1.11 -4.63 1.99
N THR A 105 1.00 -4.41 0.67
CA THR A 105 -0.29 -4.32 -0.02
C THR A 105 -0.47 -5.44 -1.04
N SER A 106 -1.72 -5.75 -1.36
CA SER A 106 -2.10 -6.59 -2.52
C SER A 106 -2.52 -5.76 -3.74
N LEU A 107 -2.19 -4.47 -3.77
CA LEU A 107 -2.48 -3.56 -4.89
C LEU A 107 -1.88 -4.11 -6.19
N GLY A 108 -2.69 -4.16 -7.25
CA GLY A 108 -2.29 -4.76 -8.53
C GLY A 108 -2.28 -6.29 -8.57
N LEU A 109 -2.52 -6.98 -7.42
CA LEU A 109 -2.74 -8.43 -7.37
C LEU A 109 -4.22 -8.79 -7.19
N VAL A 110 -5.05 -7.82 -6.82
CA VAL A 110 -6.49 -8.00 -6.59
C VAL A 110 -7.24 -6.81 -7.18
N GLU A 111 -8.23 -7.09 -8.04
CA GLU A 111 -9.12 -6.05 -8.57
C GLU A 111 -10.46 -6.02 -7.84
N VAL A 112 -11.10 -7.18 -7.70
CA VAL A 112 -12.40 -7.31 -7.05
C VAL A 112 -12.37 -8.42 -6.01
N ASN A 113 -12.42 -8.07 -4.74
CA ASN A 113 -12.31 -9.02 -3.61
C ASN A 113 -13.31 -10.18 -3.66
N SER A 114 -14.49 -9.99 -4.26
CA SER A 114 -15.52 -11.03 -4.36
C SER A 114 -15.42 -11.91 -5.61
N VAL A 115 -14.47 -11.63 -6.52
CA VAL A 115 -14.32 -12.34 -7.80
C VAL A 115 -12.96 -13.03 -7.85
N ARG A 116 -12.95 -14.35 -7.61
CA ARG A 116 -11.70 -15.14 -7.55
C ARG A 116 -10.83 -15.03 -8.80
N ALA A 117 -11.45 -14.89 -9.98
CA ALA A 117 -10.73 -14.77 -11.25
C ALA A 117 -9.93 -13.46 -11.41
N THR A 118 -10.12 -12.48 -10.52
CA THR A 118 -9.39 -11.20 -10.49
C THR A 118 -8.40 -11.11 -9.31
N GLN A 119 -8.07 -12.25 -8.71
CA GLN A 119 -7.18 -12.32 -7.55
C GLN A 119 -5.97 -13.20 -7.88
N ASP A 120 -4.81 -12.58 -7.89
CA ASP A 120 -3.51 -13.21 -8.15
C ASP A 120 -2.58 -13.09 -6.94
N VAL A 121 -3.19 -13.08 -5.75
CA VAL A 121 -2.52 -12.74 -4.49
C VAL A 121 -2.15 -13.98 -3.67
N VAL A 122 -2.74 -15.15 -3.94
CA VAL A 122 -2.57 -16.38 -3.14
C VAL A 122 -2.29 -17.56 -4.05
N GLU A 123 -1.19 -18.25 -3.78
CA GLU A 123 -0.86 -19.56 -4.36
C GLU A 123 -1.30 -20.72 -3.46
N GLU A 124 -1.39 -21.92 -4.05
CA GLU A 124 -1.74 -23.14 -3.32
C GLU A 124 -0.58 -23.64 -2.45
N GLY A 125 -0.91 -24.12 -1.26
CA GLY A 125 0.04 -24.70 -0.31
C GLY A 125 0.50 -23.75 0.78
N ASP A 126 1.25 -24.29 1.72
CA ASP A 126 1.75 -23.55 2.89
C ASP A 126 3.12 -22.91 2.62
N ILE A 127 3.88 -23.39 1.64
CA ILE A 127 5.25 -22.97 1.35
C ILE A 127 5.37 -22.53 -0.10
N ASN A 128 5.45 -21.24 -0.31
CA ASN A 128 5.46 -20.58 -1.62
C ASN A 128 6.63 -19.60 -1.75
N ALA A 129 7.81 -19.91 -1.18
CA ALA A 129 8.96 -19.01 -1.15
C ALA A 129 9.39 -18.50 -2.55
N SER A 130 9.21 -19.33 -3.59
CA SER A 130 9.56 -19.01 -4.97
C SER A 130 8.55 -18.11 -5.70
N VAL A 131 7.42 -17.82 -5.08
CA VAL A 131 6.41 -16.90 -5.64
C VAL A 131 6.92 -15.46 -5.53
N ARG A 132 6.77 -14.71 -6.62
CA ARG A 132 7.25 -13.31 -6.74
C ARG A 132 6.11 -12.40 -7.14
N SER A 133 5.80 -11.42 -6.29
CA SER A 133 4.75 -10.45 -6.57
C SER A 133 5.01 -9.61 -7.82
N ALA A 134 6.28 -9.42 -8.18
CA ALA A 134 6.68 -8.62 -9.33
C ALA A 134 6.02 -9.09 -10.62
N ILE A 135 6.03 -10.40 -10.87
CA ILE A 135 5.54 -10.98 -12.13
C ILE A 135 4.01 -10.91 -12.24
N ALA A 136 3.31 -10.94 -11.08
CA ALA A 136 1.85 -10.90 -11.03
C ALA A 136 1.28 -9.47 -10.96
N TYR A 137 2.14 -8.44 -10.79
CA TYR A 137 1.69 -7.06 -10.61
C TYR A 137 1.06 -6.50 -11.88
N ASN A 138 -0.21 -6.11 -11.76
CA ASN A 138 -1.00 -5.48 -12.82
C ASN A 138 -0.95 -3.96 -12.72
N THR A 139 -0.24 -3.30 -13.64
CA THR A 139 -0.17 -1.84 -13.73
C THR A 139 -1.48 -1.19 -14.18
N ASP A 140 -2.37 -1.96 -14.84
CA ASP A 140 -3.66 -1.49 -15.33
C ASP A 140 -4.78 -1.56 -14.27
N SER A 141 -4.41 -1.85 -13.00
CA SER A 141 -5.38 -1.92 -11.91
C SER A 141 -6.11 -0.59 -11.70
N GLU A 142 -7.45 -0.64 -11.77
CA GLU A 142 -8.34 0.50 -11.50
C GLU A 142 -8.25 1.02 -10.05
N ILE A 143 -7.60 0.29 -9.16
CA ILE A 143 -7.42 0.68 -7.76
C ILE A 143 -6.21 1.61 -7.60
N ILE A 144 -5.23 1.55 -8.51
CA ILE A 144 -4.04 2.40 -8.47
C ILE A 144 -4.40 3.89 -8.52
N PRO A 145 -5.22 4.39 -9.45
CA PRO A 145 -5.65 5.80 -9.47
C PRO A 145 -6.30 6.26 -8.17
N ALA A 146 -7.11 5.41 -7.52
CA ALA A 146 -7.75 5.74 -6.25
C ALA A 146 -6.75 5.94 -5.09
N ASN A 147 -5.60 5.26 -5.12
CA ASN A 147 -4.51 5.46 -4.18
C ASN A 147 -3.70 6.72 -4.50
N ARG A 148 -3.39 6.96 -5.78
CA ARG A 148 -2.70 8.18 -6.24
C ARG A 148 -3.45 9.45 -5.85
N PHE A 149 -4.79 9.41 -5.90
CA PHE A 149 -5.67 10.52 -5.50
C PHE A 149 -5.47 10.97 -4.04
N ASN A 150 -4.94 10.10 -3.18
CA ASN A 150 -4.60 10.43 -1.79
C ASN A 150 -3.09 10.57 -1.54
N GLY A 151 -2.30 10.79 -2.60
CA GLY A 151 -0.86 11.02 -2.49
C GLY A 151 -0.01 9.77 -2.29
N ILE A 152 -0.57 8.56 -2.39
CA ILE A 152 0.19 7.31 -2.36
C ILE A 152 0.78 7.09 -3.75
N LEU A 153 2.10 7.19 -3.86
CA LEU A 153 2.80 7.15 -5.14
C LEU A 153 3.76 5.96 -5.28
N THR A 154 3.97 5.23 -4.16
CA THR A 154 4.84 4.05 -4.11
C THR A 154 4.18 2.98 -3.24
N ALA A 155 4.33 1.72 -3.60
CA ALA A 155 3.77 0.60 -2.83
C ALA A 155 4.70 -0.61 -2.81
N GLN A 156 4.80 -1.29 -1.65
CA GLN A 156 5.36 -2.65 -1.56
C GLN A 156 4.23 -3.63 -1.75
N VAL A 157 4.25 -4.34 -2.85
CA VAL A 157 3.27 -5.36 -3.18
C VAL A 157 3.76 -6.72 -2.70
N ALA A 158 2.93 -7.41 -1.92
CA ALA A 158 3.28 -8.66 -1.27
C ALA A 158 2.24 -9.75 -1.56
N PRO A 159 2.69 -10.98 -1.91
CA PRO A 159 1.80 -12.11 -2.01
C PRO A 159 1.28 -12.50 -0.63
N GLN A 160 0.13 -13.13 -0.57
CA GLN A 160 -0.53 -13.54 0.66
C GLN A 160 -0.76 -15.05 0.68
N GLY A 161 -1.15 -15.57 1.84
CA GLY A 161 -1.52 -16.98 2.01
C GLY A 161 -0.36 -17.92 2.32
N GLY A 162 -0.70 -19.09 2.83
CA GLY A 162 0.28 -20.06 3.34
C GLY A 162 1.01 -19.58 4.60
N LEU A 163 2.07 -20.29 4.96
CA LEU A 163 3.00 -19.89 6.03
C LEU A 163 4.13 -19.03 5.46
N LEU A 164 4.63 -19.35 4.27
CA LEU A 164 5.60 -18.56 3.53
C LEU A 164 5.00 -18.22 2.17
N SER A 165 4.58 -16.98 1.99
CA SER A 165 3.75 -16.59 0.84
C SER A 165 4.54 -16.15 -0.40
N GLY A 166 5.84 -15.89 -0.26
CA GLY A 166 6.71 -15.47 -1.36
C GLY A 166 7.39 -14.13 -1.13
N SER A 167 8.01 -13.60 -2.18
CA SER A 167 8.73 -12.33 -2.14
C SER A 167 7.87 -11.14 -2.57
N SER A 168 8.07 -10.02 -1.89
CA SER A 168 7.48 -8.73 -2.24
C SER A 168 8.46 -7.85 -3.00
N SER A 169 7.91 -6.96 -3.82
CA SER A 169 8.65 -5.95 -4.56
C SER A 169 8.03 -4.57 -4.37
N VAL A 170 8.83 -3.51 -4.56
CA VAL A 170 8.37 -2.12 -4.42
C VAL A 170 8.17 -1.52 -5.81
N PHE A 171 7.01 -0.90 -6.01
CA PHE A 171 6.60 -0.31 -7.27
C PHE A 171 6.31 1.19 -7.15
N LYS A 172 6.62 1.91 -8.19
CA LYS A 172 6.00 3.21 -8.49
C LYS A 172 4.57 2.95 -8.94
N LEU A 173 3.64 3.79 -8.53
CA LEU A 173 2.25 3.64 -8.95
C LEU A 173 1.97 4.30 -10.31
N ASP A 174 2.94 4.19 -11.23
CA ASP A 174 2.86 4.60 -12.63
C ASP A 174 3.84 3.77 -13.47
N GLY A 175 3.38 3.21 -14.59
CA GLY A 175 4.22 2.39 -15.47
C GLY A 175 3.42 1.65 -16.53
N TRP A 176 4.06 1.34 -17.67
CA TRP A 176 3.47 0.57 -18.77
C TRP A 176 3.28 -0.91 -18.45
N ASN A 177 4.19 -1.45 -17.67
CA ASN A 177 4.20 -2.83 -17.21
C ASN A 177 4.91 -2.91 -15.87
N TRP A 178 4.96 -4.08 -15.28
CA TRP A 178 5.60 -4.28 -13.99
C TRP A 178 7.09 -3.94 -14.00
N GLU A 179 7.81 -4.13 -15.10
CA GLU A 179 9.24 -3.81 -15.23
C GLU A 179 9.48 -2.29 -15.21
N ASP A 180 8.65 -1.51 -15.91
CA ASP A 180 8.70 -0.04 -15.88
C ASP A 180 8.28 0.52 -14.51
N ALA A 181 7.26 -0.07 -13.89
CA ALA A 181 6.79 0.34 -12.57
C ALA A 181 7.74 -0.05 -11.43
N LEU A 182 8.62 -1.04 -11.63
CA LEU A 182 9.47 -1.61 -10.59
C LEU A 182 10.46 -0.57 -10.04
N LEU A 183 10.48 -0.40 -8.72
CA LEU A 183 11.44 0.43 -8.01
C LEU A 183 12.53 -0.42 -7.35
N SER A 184 12.15 -1.53 -6.72
CA SER A 184 13.06 -2.50 -6.11
C SER A 184 12.43 -3.89 -6.14
N GLU A 185 13.17 -4.88 -6.65
CA GLU A 185 12.73 -6.24 -6.83
C GLU A 185 13.07 -7.09 -5.59
N ASP A 186 12.17 -8.02 -5.24
CA ASP A 186 12.38 -9.07 -4.24
C ASP A 186 12.98 -8.57 -2.91
N VAL A 187 12.40 -7.51 -2.34
CA VAL A 187 12.93 -6.85 -1.13
C VAL A 187 12.86 -7.73 0.11
N GLY A 188 12.06 -8.79 0.11
CA GLY A 188 12.02 -9.77 1.19
C GLY A 188 10.88 -10.77 1.09
N LEU A 189 11.04 -11.87 1.85
CA LEU A 189 10.05 -12.94 1.98
C LEU A 189 9.04 -12.63 3.10
N HIS A 190 7.80 -13.08 2.92
CA HIS A 190 6.71 -12.88 3.88
C HIS A 190 6.39 -14.19 4.60
N LEU A 191 6.64 -14.21 5.93
CA LEU A 191 6.35 -15.32 6.83
C LEU A 191 5.12 -14.99 7.69
N HIS A 192 4.02 -15.68 7.48
CA HIS A 192 2.85 -15.63 8.34
C HIS A 192 3.02 -16.64 9.47
N TRP A 193 3.42 -16.14 10.66
CA TRP A 193 3.63 -17.01 11.80
C TRP A 193 2.32 -17.69 12.22
N PRO A 194 2.31 -19.01 12.45
CA PRO A 194 1.09 -19.69 12.86
C PRO A 194 0.52 -19.11 14.15
N GLY A 195 -0.76 -18.79 14.14
CA GLY A 195 -1.44 -18.35 15.36
C GLY A 195 -1.60 -19.49 16.34
N MET A 196 -1.32 -19.23 17.63
CA MET A 196 -1.59 -20.21 18.71
C MET A 196 -3.09 -20.43 18.89
N GLN A 197 -3.89 -19.47 18.47
CA GLN A 197 -5.35 -19.54 18.44
C GLN A 197 -5.87 -19.29 17.02
N ARG A 198 -7.03 -19.86 16.72
CA ARG A 198 -7.75 -19.64 15.48
C ARG A 198 -9.17 -19.20 15.74
N ARG A 199 -9.75 -18.41 14.87
CA ARG A 199 -11.19 -18.09 14.89
C ARG A 199 -11.96 -19.26 14.32
N ARG A 200 -12.95 -19.73 15.07
CA ARG A 200 -13.90 -20.76 14.64
C ARG A 200 -15.31 -20.24 14.81
N ARG A 201 -16.15 -20.46 13.82
CA ARG A 201 -17.57 -20.18 13.97
C ARG A 201 -18.20 -21.27 14.84
N ASN A 202 -18.80 -20.86 15.95
CA ASN A 202 -19.54 -21.77 16.81
C ASN A 202 -20.82 -22.24 16.08
N PRO A 203 -21.04 -23.56 15.88
CA PRO A 203 -22.17 -24.06 15.12
C PRO A 203 -23.54 -23.77 15.78
N GLU A 204 -23.57 -23.65 17.12
CA GLU A 204 -24.81 -23.45 17.89
C GLU A 204 -25.17 -21.96 17.94
N SER A 205 -24.25 -21.10 18.26
CA SER A 205 -24.52 -19.66 18.41
C SER A 205 -24.35 -18.86 17.09
N GLY A 206 -23.67 -19.42 16.10
CA GLY A 206 -23.29 -18.74 14.86
C GLY A 206 -22.20 -17.66 15.05
N GLN A 207 -21.76 -17.41 16.28
CA GLN A 207 -20.75 -16.43 16.62
C GLN A 207 -19.34 -16.98 16.40
N PHE A 208 -18.39 -16.08 16.19
CA PHE A 208 -16.96 -16.45 16.12
C PHE A 208 -16.37 -16.51 17.53
N GLU A 209 -15.71 -17.63 17.84
CA GLU A 209 -14.97 -17.85 19.07
C GLU A 209 -13.48 -18.08 18.75
N ARG A 210 -12.60 -17.75 19.71
CA ARG A 210 -11.19 -18.07 19.62
C ARG A 210 -10.96 -19.44 20.30
N VAL A 211 -10.39 -20.37 19.54
CA VAL A 211 -10.07 -21.73 20.01
C VAL A 211 -8.60 -22.01 19.77
N ALA A 212 -8.03 -22.94 20.53
CA ALA A 212 -6.66 -23.38 20.30
C ALA A 212 -6.47 -23.86 18.86
N ASN A 213 -5.31 -23.56 18.28
CA ASN A 213 -4.92 -24.07 16.97
C ASN A 213 -4.29 -25.47 17.13
N ASP A 214 -5.07 -26.49 16.86
CA ASP A 214 -4.62 -27.90 17.00
C ASP A 214 -3.46 -28.24 16.04
N ASN A 215 -3.28 -27.46 14.96
CA ASN A 215 -2.22 -27.67 13.97
C ASN A 215 -0.97 -26.81 14.22
N TYR A 216 -0.93 -26.01 15.28
CA TYR A 216 0.20 -25.10 15.57
C TYR A 216 1.55 -25.81 15.57
N GLN A 217 1.66 -26.97 16.24
CA GLN A 217 2.89 -27.73 16.29
C GLN A 217 3.29 -28.30 14.92
N GLY A 218 2.33 -28.76 14.13
CA GLY A 218 2.60 -29.25 12.76
C GLY A 218 3.12 -28.14 11.86
N GLN A 219 2.50 -26.95 11.94
CA GLN A 219 2.90 -25.78 11.15
C GLN A 219 4.30 -25.27 11.55
N THR A 220 4.59 -25.15 12.85
CA THR A 220 5.93 -24.74 13.30
C THR A 220 6.98 -25.78 12.96
N GLN A 221 6.68 -27.10 13.04
CA GLN A 221 7.61 -28.15 12.65
C GLN A 221 7.89 -28.12 11.13
N LEU A 222 6.89 -27.83 10.31
CA LEU A 222 7.07 -27.64 8.86
C LEU A 222 8.04 -26.50 8.57
N LEU A 223 7.90 -25.36 9.25
CA LEU A 223 8.83 -24.23 9.13
C LEU A 223 10.24 -24.60 9.58
N HIS A 224 10.39 -25.33 10.70
CA HIS A 224 11.70 -25.82 11.15
C HIS A 224 12.37 -26.69 10.11
N THR A 225 11.63 -27.64 9.53
CA THR A 225 12.16 -28.52 8.48
C THR A 225 12.59 -27.71 7.26
N LEU A 226 11.74 -26.80 6.79
CA LEU A 226 12.01 -25.95 5.63
C LEU A 226 13.29 -25.12 5.81
N PHE A 227 13.45 -24.45 6.98
CA PHE A 227 14.62 -23.63 7.24
C PHE A 227 15.91 -24.46 7.44
N GLN A 228 15.80 -25.66 7.99
CA GLN A 228 16.92 -26.62 8.05
C GLN A 228 17.35 -27.06 6.65
N ASP A 229 16.39 -27.41 5.80
CA ASP A 229 16.65 -27.81 4.41
C ASP A 229 17.28 -26.64 3.64
N ALA A 230 16.76 -25.41 3.80
CA ALA A 230 17.31 -24.23 3.16
C ALA A 230 18.74 -23.91 3.63
N ALA A 231 19.04 -24.06 4.92
CA ALA A 231 20.38 -23.83 5.47
C ALA A 231 21.42 -24.86 4.99
N SER A 232 20.98 -26.08 4.62
CA SER A 232 21.84 -27.15 4.10
C SER A 232 21.81 -27.26 2.57
N TYR A 233 21.05 -26.42 1.89
CA TYR A 233 20.85 -26.47 0.45
C TYR A 233 22.12 -26.07 -0.31
N THR A 234 22.50 -26.92 -1.28
CA THR A 234 23.72 -26.74 -2.10
C THR A 234 23.44 -26.45 -3.57
N GLY A 235 22.17 -26.26 -3.94
CA GLY A 235 21.75 -26.02 -5.33
C GLY A 235 21.33 -27.26 -6.09
N GLU A 236 21.61 -28.48 -5.60
CA GLU A 236 21.26 -29.73 -6.26
C GLU A 236 20.64 -30.75 -5.30
N PRO A 237 19.53 -31.42 -5.68
CA PRO A 237 18.70 -31.14 -6.87
C PRO A 237 18.01 -29.78 -6.77
N LEU A 238 17.73 -29.14 -7.91
CA LEU A 238 17.07 -27.82 -7.94
C LEU A 238 15.73 -27.85 -7.20
N ASN A 239 15.59 -26.98 -6.23
CA ASN A 239 14.36 -26.71 -5.49
C ASN A 239 14.13 -25.20 -5.43
N LEU A 240 13.14 -24.71 -6.17
CA LEU A 240 12.88 -23.26 -6.31
C LEU A 240 12.55 -22.57 -4.98
N ASN A 241 11.87 -23.25 -4.05
CA ASN A 241 11.59 -22.69 -2.73
C ASN A 241 12.86 -22.53 -1.89
N LEU A 242 13.76 -23.53 -1.91
CA LEU A 242 15.01 -23.45 -1.17
C LEU A 242 15.98 -22.44 -1.79
N GLU A 243 15.98 -22.34 -3.13
CA GLU A 243 16.75 -21.33 -3.87
C GLU A 243 16.30 -19.91 -3.49
N ALA A 244 14.98 -19.66 -3.48
CA ALA A 244 14.39 -18.37 -3.13
C ALA A 244 14.66 -17.94 -1.67
N MET A 245 15.00 -18.88 -0.79
CA MET A 245 15.35 -18.60 0.61
C MET A 245 16.83 -18.24 0.80
N GLN A 246 17.71 -18.46 -0.19
CA GLN A 246 19.14 -18.19 -0.04
C GLN A 246 19.46 -16.71 0.24
N PRO A 247 18.80 -15.73 -0.43
CA PRO A 247 18.99 -14.30 -0.12
C PRO A 247 18.66 -13.94 1.34
N LEU A 248 17.69 -14.63 1.95
CA LEU A 248 17.34 -14.45 3.36
C LEU A 248 18.44 -14.92 4.30
N LEU A 249 19.04 -16.10 4.01
CA LEU A 249 20.06 -16.72 4.86
C LEU A 249 21.44 -16.06 4.71
N ASN A 250 21.73 -15.44 3.57
CA ASN A 250 22.98 -14.70 3.34
C ASN A 250 22.88 -13.20 3.71
N GLY A 251 21.69 -12.73 4.18
CA GLY A 251 21.46 -11.37 4.63
C GLY A 251 21.22 -10.34 3.53
N SER A 252 20.98 -10.77 2.28
CA SER A 252 20.69 -9.84 1.16
C SER A 252 19.21 -9.54 0.97
N ALA A 253 18.32 -10.28 1.64
CA ALA A 253 16.89 -10.04 1.66
C ALA A 253 16.33 -9.99 3.09
N LYS A 254 15.20 -9.32 3.28
CA LYS A 254 14.51 -9.19 4.58
C LYS A 254 13.49 -10.31 4.78
N LEU A 255 13.20 -10.60 6.06
CA LEU A 255 12.05 -11.43 6.44
C LEU A 255 10.96 -10.55 7.06
N PHE A 256 9.84 -10.42 6.38
CA PHE A 256 8.65 -9.77 6.90
C PHE A 256 7.82 -10.79 7.68
N ILE A 257 7.81 -10.67 9.01
CA ILE A 257 7.10 -11.58 9.90
C ILE A 257 5.73 -10.98 10.22
N HIS A 258 4.67 -11.67 9.82
CA HIS A 258 3.29 -11.32 10.15
C HIS A 258 2.91 -11.99 11.47
N ALA A 259 2.78 -11.20 12.53
CA ALA A 259 2.36 -11.67 13.86
C ALA A 259 1.74 -10.53 14.67
N ASP A 260 0.68 -10.83 15.41
CA ASP A 260 -0.06 -9.86 16.22
C ASP A 260 0.11 -10.09 17.74
N GLU A 261 0.13 -11.32 18.21
CA GLU A 261 0.18 -11.62 19.64
C GLU A 261 1.61 -11.65 20.19
N ALA A 262 1.80 -11.15 21.41
CA ALA A 262 3.12 -11.01 22.05
C ALA A 262 3.95 -12.31 22.02
N LYS A 263 3.32 -13.46 22.31
CA LYS A 263 4.01 -14.78 22.30
C LYS A 263 4.39 -15.21 20.89
N GLU A 264 3.56 -14.90 19.91
CA GLU A 264 3.80 -15.21 18.50
C GLU A 264 4.94 -14.37 17.96
N ILE A 265 4.96 -13.06 18.26
CA ILE A 265 6.05 -12.14 17.90
C ILE A 265 7.40 -12.66 18.43
N ILE A 266 7.48 -12.97 19.73
CA ILE A 266 8.73 -13.48 20.35
C ILE A 266 9.14 -14.81 19.71
N SER A 267 8.19 -15.73 19.50
CA SER A 267 8.48 -17.05 18.95
C SER A 267 8.98 -16.96 17.52
N ALA A 268 8.34 -16.15 16.68
CA ALA A 268 8.70 -15.97 15.27
C ALA A 268 10.08 -15.32 15.09
N VAL A 269 10.36 -14.25 15.85
CA VAL A 269 11.67 -13.57 15.79
C VAL A 269 12.79 -14.50 16.29
N ARG A 270 12.60 -15.19 17.41
CA ARG A 270 13.59 -16.17 17.93
C ARG A 270 13.81 -17.32 16.96
N PHE A 271 12.75 -17.80 16.33
CA PHE A 271 12.84 -18.81 15.27
C PHE A 271 13.74 -18.30 14.13
N ALA A 272 13.46 -17.14 13.56
CA ALA A 272 14.22 -16.58 12.45
C ALA A 272 15.69 -16.32 12.82
N ARG A 273 15.95 -15.74 14.00
CA ARG A 273 17.31 -15.53 14.52
C ARG A 273 18.06 -16.86 14.72
N GLY A 274 17.37 -17.91 15.15
CA GLY A 274 17.95 -19.26 15.32
C GLY A 274 18.47 -19.88 14.04
N TYR A 275 17.98 -19.44 12.87
CA TYR A 275 18.47 -19.83 11.55
C TYR A 275 19.40 -18.77 10.91
N GLY A 276 19.80 -17.73 11.65
CA GLY A 276 20.77 -16.74 11.20
C GLY A 276 20.19 -15.60 10.38
N VAL A 277 18.86 -15.47 10.28
CA VAL A 277 18.21 -14.34 9.60
C VAL A 277 18.56 -13.04 10.29
N GLN A 278 19.16 -12.09 9.56
CA GLN A 278 19.65 -10.82 10.11
C GLN A 278 18.60 -9.70 9.97
N GLU A 279 17.99 -9.56 8.81
CA GLU A 279 17.08 -8.47 8.48
C GLU A 279 15.63 -8.92 8.70
N ILE A 280 15.03 -8.53 9.83
CA ILE A 280 13.66 -8.89 10.21
C ILE A 280 12.82 -7.64 10.34
N VAL A 281 11.60 -7.68 9.82
CA VAL A 281 10.58 -6.63 9.96
C VAL A 281 9.31 -7.28 10.53
N LEU A 282 8.75 -6.71 11.60
CA LEU A 282 7.45 -7.13 12.11
C LEU A 282 6.33 -6.42 11.35
N VAL A 283 5.36 -7.17 10.84
CA VAL A 283 4.14 -6.65 10.20
C VAL A 283 2.93 -7.01 11.05
N GLY A 284 2.06 -6.05 11.31
CA GLY A 284 0.92 -6.18 12.23
C GLY A 284 1.26 -5.67 13.63
N GLY A 285 1.59 -6.56 14.55
CA GLY A 285 2.13 -6.18 15.87
C GLY A 285 1.10 -5.57 16.82
N ALA A 286 -0.12 -6.11 16.89
CA ALA A 286 -1.16 -5.61 17.82
C ALA A 286 -0.69 -5.57 19.28
N ASP A 287 0.09 -6.55 19.72
CA ASP A 287 0.67 -6.63 21.04
C ASP A 287 2.15 -6.17 21.09
N ALA A 288 2.65 -5.47 20.07
CA ALA A 288 4.06 -5.02 20.02
C ALA A 288 4.45 -4.21 21.25
N ILE A 289 3.52 -3.40 21.79
CA ILE A 289 3.74 -2.63 23.04
C ILE A 289 3.99 -3.50 24.27
N LEU A 290 3.58 -4.77 24.27
CA LEU A 290 3.82 -5.70 25.38
C LEU A 290 5.20 -6.35 25.34
N VAL A 291 5.95 -6.17 24.25
CA VAL A 291 7.26 -6.79 24.00
C VAL A 291 8.31 -5.77 23.55
N LEU A 292 8.17 -4.51 23.98
CA LEU A 292 9.05 -3.39 23.60
C LEU A 292 10.53 -3.69 23.80
N ASP A 293 10.90 -4.12 25.01
CA ASP A 293 12.31 -4.41 25.36
C ASP A 293 12.90 -5.50 24.46
N PHE A 294 12.07 -6.47 24.08
CA PHE A 294 12.49 -7.54 23.16
C PHE A 294 12.70 -7.01 21.75
N LEU A 295 11.74 -6.21 21.22
CA LEU A 295 11.85 -5.63 19.89
C LEU A 295 13.05 -4.68 19.77
N LEU A 296 13.31 -3.89 20.81
CA LEU A 296 14.50 -3.02 20.87
C LEU A 296 15.80 -3.82 20.92
N ALA A 297 15.86 -4.86 21.77
CA ALA A 297 17.06 -5.69 21.90
C ALA A 297 17.41 -6.45 20.61
N GLU A 298 16.40 -6.78 19.80
CA GLU A 298 16.56 -7.50 18.53
C GLU A 298 16.63 -6.55 17.32
N ASP A 299 16.53 -5.22 17.53
CA ASP A 299 16.49 -4.19 16.47
C ASP A 299 15.43 -4.46 15.41
N ILE A 300 14.17 -4.70 15.83
CA ILE A 300 13.05 -5.06 14.96
C ILE A 300 12.21 -3.83 14.64
N PRO A 301 12.24 -3.32 13.40
CA PRO A 301 11.29 -2.31 12.96
C PRO A 301 9.89 -2.91 12.79
N VAL A 302 8.87 -2.06 12.94
CA VAL A 302 7.46 -2.46 12.89
C VAL A 302 6.73 -1.72 11.77
N ILE A 303 6.06 -2.44 10.88
CA ILE A 303 5.01 -1.92 10.02
C ILE A 303 3.68 -2.15 10.73
N TYR A 304 3.13 -1.08 11.32
CA TYR A 304 1.89 -1.17 12.09
C TYR A 304 0.68 -0.94 11.20
N GLU A 305 -0.24 -1.90 11.16
CA GLU A 305 -1.36 -1.91 10.20
C GLU A 305 -2.75 -1.83 10.87
N ARG A 306 -2.81 -1.61 12.19
CA ARG A 306 -4.05 -1.74 12.93
C ARG A 306 -4.72 -0.42 13.33
N ILE A 307 -4.23 0.70 12.84
CA ILE A 307 -4.91 1.99 13.02
C ILE A 307 -6.29 1.89 12.33
N HIS A 308 -7.35 2.36 12.99
CA HIS A 308 -8.74 2.22 12.58
C HIS A 308 -9.29 0.78 12.59
N GLU A 309 -8.60 -0.10 13.32
CA GLU A 309 -9.11 -1.44 13.65
C GLU A 309 -9.66 -1.47 15.09
N LEU A 310 -10.45 -2.48 15.39
CA LEU A 310 -10.85 -2.75 16.78
C LEU A 310 -9.66 -3.35 17.55
N PRO A 311 -9.60 -3.16 18.87
CA PRO A 311 -8.63 -3.85 19.71
C PRO A 311 -8.66 -5.36 19.49
N LEU A 312 -7.52 -6.01 19.68
CA LEU A 312 -7.40 -7.45 19.49
C LEU A 312 -8.29 -8.26 20.45
N ARG A 313 -8.55 -7.71 21.63
CA ARG A 313 -9.34 -8.35 22.70
C ARG A 313 -10.32 -7.34 23.32
N GLU A 314 -11.47 -7.85 23.81
CA GLU A 314 -12.53 -7.04 24.42
C GLU A 314 -12.08 -6.23 25.65
N TRP A 315 -11.06 -6.71 26.37
CA TRP A 315 -10.52 -6.04 27.55
C TRP A 315 -9.38 -5.06 27.26
N ASN A 316 -8.95 -4.94 26.01
CA ASN A 316 -8.00 -3.92 25.62
C ASN A 316 -8.68 -2.54 25.61
N ASP A 317 -7.90 -1.49 25.88
CA ASP A 317 -8.35 -0.12 25.69
C ASP A 317 -8.90 0.06 24.26
N VAL A 318 -10.06 0.70 24.13
CA VAL A 318 -10.72 0.89 22.84
C VAL A 318 -9.87 1.70 21.86
N ASP A 319 -9.04 2.61 22.36
CA ASP A 319 -8.13 3.46 21.59
C ASP A 319 -6.69 2.93 21.54
N ALA A 320 -6.42 1.72 22.07
CA ALA A 320 -5.10 1.10 22.00
C ALA A 320 -4.53 1.07 20.57
N PRO A 321 -5.29 0.71 19.50
CA PRO A 321 -4.76 0.73 18.14
C PRO A 321 -4.31 2.12 17.68
N PHE A 322 -4.92 3.18 18.17
CA PHE A 322 -4.60 4.56 17.78
C PHE A 322 -3.35 5.08 18.51
N LYS A 323 -3.13 4.63 19.75
CA LYS A 323 -1.99 5.01 20.60
C LYS A 323 -0.72 4.22 20.29
N THR A 324 -0.85 3.02 19.75
CA THR A 324 0.29 2.11 19.57
C THR A 324 1.45 2.72 18.77
N PRO A 325 1.25 3.44 17.64
CA PRO A 325 2.36 4.07 16.92
C PRO A 325 3.15 5.05 17.79
N PHE A 326 2.47 5.85 18.61
CA PHE A 326 3.10 6.77 19.54
C PHE A 326 3.95 6.04 20.59
N LEU A 327 3.37 5.02 21.22
CA LEU A 327 4.07 4.26 22.28
C LEU A 327 5.30 3.50 21.75
N LEU A 328 5.22 2.94 20.55
CA LEU A 328 6.35 2.29 19.88
C LEU A 328 7.45 3.31 19.53
N HIS A 329 7.05 4.46 18.98
CA HIS A 329 7.99 5.53 18.63
C HIS A 329 8.71 6.10 19.87
N GLU A 330 7.97 6.44 20.95
CA GLU A 330 8.55 6.91 22.21
C GLU A 330 9.51 5.92 22.84
N ALA A 331 9.25 4.62 22.65
CA ALA A 331 10.16 3.58 23.08
C ALA A 331 11.44 3.48 22.23
N GLY A 332 11.53 4.19 21.09
CA GLY A 332 12.67 4.18 20.17
C GLY A 332 12.59 3.12 19.08
N ILE A 333 11.45 2.46 18.89
CA ILE A 333 11.24 1.52 17.79
C ILE A 333 11.01 2.28 16.48
N LYS A 334 11.63 1.84 15.39
CA LYS A 334 11.35 2.34 14.05
C LYS A 334 9.98 1.85 13.59
N VAL A 335 9.00 2.77 13.48
CA VAL A 335 7.61 2.45 13.17
C VAL A 335 7.21 3.05 11.84
N GLY A 336 6.89 2.20 10.88
CA GLY A 336 6.16 2.54 9.67
C GLY A 336 4.66 2.24 9.83
N ILE A 337 3.83 2.96 9.09
CA ILE A 337 2.38 2.73 9.07
C ILE A 337 2.01 2.08 7.74
N GLY A 338 1.23 0.98 7.80
CA GLY A 338 0.68 0.26 6.67
C GLY A 338 -0.84 0.32 6.59
N GLY A 339 -1.38 -0.11 5.46
CA GLY A 339 -2.82 -0.12 5.18
C GLY A 339 -3.52 -1.46 5.44
N GLY A 340 -2.74 -2.53 5.69
CA GLY A 340 -3.23 -3.90 5.79
C GLY A 340 -3.53 -4.56 4.43
N ALA A 341 -2.87 -5.65 4.13
CA ALA A 341 -2.91 -6.30 2.81
C ALA A 341 -4.29 -6.78 2.37
N THR A 342 -5.17 -7.12 3.32
CA THR A 342 -6.49 -7.68 3.05
C THR A 342 -7.60 -6.64 2.84
N SER A 343 -7.30 -5.35 3.03
CA SER A 343 -8.29 -4.25 3.02
C SER A 343 -7.96 -3.24 1.92
N ILE A 344 -7.88 -3.71 0.69
CA ILE A 344 -7.47 -2.89 -0.47
C ILE A 344 -8.32 -1.62 -0.66
N ASP A 345 -9.57 -1.63 -0.25
CA ASP A 345 -10.50 -0.49 -0.25
C ASP A 345 -10.16 0.58 0.80
N ARG A 346 -9.47 0.21 1.89
CA ARG A 346 -9.06 1.13 2.97
C ARG A 346 -7.65 1.69 2.80
N GLN A 347 -6.82 1.07 2.00
CA GLN A 347 -5.40 1.41 1.86
C GLN A 347 -5.19 2.86 1.41
N ARG A 348 -6.09 3.41 0.60
CA ARG A 348 -6.12 4.83 0.23
C ARG A 348 -6.20 5.79 1.42
N ASN A 349 -6.60 5.30 2.61
CA ASN A 349 -6.68 6.10 3.83
C ASN A 349 -5.36 6.19 4.60
N LEU A 350 -4.26 5.66 4.04
CA LEU A 350 -2.92 5.68 4.67
C LEU A 350 -2.54 7.03 5.28
N PRO A 351 -2.72 8.20 4.60
CA PRO A 351 -2.41 9.49 5.20
C PRO A 351 -3.22 9.78 6.46
N PHE A 352 -4.47 9.32 6.52
CA PHE A 352 -5.37 9.55 7.66
C PHE A 352 -5.06 8.62 8.83
N PHE A 353 -4.41 7.49 8.59
CA PHE A 353 -3.83 6.67 9.65
C PHE A 353 -2.68 7.41 10.33
N ALA A 354 -1.78 8.03 9.56
CA ALA A 354 -0.74 8.89 10.10
C ALA A 354 -1.31 10.11 10.84
N GLY A 355 -2.36 10.74 10.28
CA GLY A 355 -3.09 11.82 10.95
C GLY A 355 -3.71 11.40 12.28
N THR A 356 -4.20 10.16 12.40
CA THR A 356 -4.71 9.59 13.65
C THR A 356 -3.57 9.36 14.64
N ALA A 357 -2.42 8.83 14.21
CA ALA A 357 -1.24 8.70 15.06
C ALA A 357 -0.80 10.06 15.62
N ALA A 358 -0.83 11.12 14.80
CA ALA A 358 -0.56 12.48 15.23
C ALA A 358 -1.58 12.98 16.27
N ALA A 359 -2.86 12.69 16.09
CA ALA A 359 -3.91 13.06 17.05
C ALA A 359 -3.75 12.36 18.42
N TYR A 360 -3.06 11.22 18.45
CA TYR A 360 -2.79 10.44 19.65
C TYR A 360 -1.37 10.57 20.19
N GLY A 361 -0.64 11.62 19.80
CA GLY A 361 0.60 12.06 20.47
C GLY A 361 1.85 12.07 19.62
N VAL A 362 1.86 11.46 18.42
CA VAL A 362 3.00 11.56 17.51
C VAL A 362 3.10 12.99 16.97
N ASP A 363 4.30 13.57 16.95
CA ASP A 363 4.53 14.84 16.26
C ASP A 363 4.13 14.74 14.78
N ARG A 364 3.60 15.84 14.23
CA ARG A 364 2.99 15.82 12.89
C ARG A 364 3.97 15.43 11.77
N GLU A 365 5.17 16.01 11.79
CA GLU A 365 6.19 15.69 10.80
C GLU A 365 6.77 14.28 11.02
N THR A 366 6.82 13.82 12.26
CA THR A 366 7.13 12.43 12.60
C THR A 366 6.06 11.48 12.05
N ALA A 367 4.77 11.80 12.20
CA ALA A 367 3.68 11.00 11.64
C ALA A 367 3.75 10.96 10.11
N LEU A 368 4.10 12.07 9.45
CA LEU A 368 4.42 12.11 8.02
C LEU A 368 5.56 11.15 7.68
N SER A 369 6.65 11.18 8.46
CA SER A 369 7.79 10.30 8.21
C SER A 369 7.44 8.81 8.33
N MET A 370 6.44 8.43 9.13
CA MET A 370 5.97 7.04 9.26
C MET A 370 5.32 6.48 7.99
N VAL A 371 4.83 7.33 7.11
CA VAL A 371 4.24 6.94 5.82
C VAL A 371 5.10 7.33 4.61
N THR A 372 6.28 7.88 4.86
CA THR A 372 7.24 8.32 3.83
C THR A 372 8.64 7.75 4.11
N ARG A 373 9.53 8.50 4.77
CA ARG A 373 10.93 8.16 5.03
C ARG A 373 11.09 6.83 5.78
N ILE A 374 10.35 6.62 6.86
CA ILE A 374 10.50 5.41 7.67
C ILE A 374 10.08 4.17 6.88
N ASN A 375 8.97 4.25 6.11
CA ASN A 375 8.60 3.15 5.22
C ASN A 375 9.67 2.93 4.13
N ALA A 376 10.25 3.99 3.55
CA ALA A 376 11.35 3.85 2.59
C ALA A 376 12.57 3.13 3.19
N GLU A 377 12.98 3.49 4.42
CA GLU A 377 14.08 2.85 5.15
C GLU A 377 13.80 1.38 5.45
N ILE A 378 12.60 1.06 5.93
CA ILE A 378 12.20 -0.33 6.21
C ILE A 378 12.23 -1.17 4.92
N LEU A 379 11.81 -0.59 3.80
CA LEU A 379 11.76 -1.27 2.51
C LEU A 379 13.10 -1.27 1.75
N GLY A 380 14.09 -0.48 2.19
CA GLY A 380 15.40 -0.37 1.54
C GLY A 380 15.40 0.47 0.26
N VAL A 381 14.47 1.43 0.13
CA VAL A 381 14.36 2.33 -1.03
C VAL A 381 14.59 3.81 -0.68
N GLN A 382 15.14 4.07 0.51
CA GLN A 382 15.37 5.42 1.05
C GLN A 382 16.32 6.27 0.21
N ASP A 383 17.17 5.65 -0.59
CA ASP A 383 18.10 6.37 -1.48
C ASP A 383 17.40 7.00 -2.69
N ARG A 384 16.15 6.57 -2.96
CA ARG A 384 15.35 7.01 -4.10
C ARG A 384 14.13 7.82 -3.71
N VAL A 385 13.38 7.40 -2.68
CA VAL A 385 12.09 7.98 -2.29
C VAL A 385 11.97 8.17 -0.78
N GLY A 386 10.88 8.78 -0.34
CA GLY A 386 10.53 8.94 1.07
C GLY A 386 10.86 10.31 1.65
N THR A 387 11.74 11.08 1.00
CA THR A 387 12.08 12.47 1.38
C THR A 387 12.27 13.33 0.14
N LEU A 388 12.14 14.65 0.30
CA LEU A 388 12.43 15.63 -0.75
C LEU A 388 13.87 16.14 -0.59
N GLU A 389 14.80 15.39 -1.14
CA GLU A 389 16.25 15.71 -1.10
C GLU A 389 16.85 15.69 -2.50
N VAL A 390 17.85 16.54 -2.71
CA VAL A 390 18.59 16.61 -3.98
C VAL A 390 19.18 15.24 -4.31
N GLY A 391 18.97 14.79 -5.54
CA GLY A 391 19.46 13.51 -6.05
C GLY A 391 18.47 12.36 -5.92
N LYS A 392 17.37 12.53 -5.19
CA LYS A 392 16.28 11.54 -5.12
C LYS A 392 15.29 11.71 -6.26
N ASP A 393 14.48 10.68 -6.48
CA ASP A 393 13.41 10.71 -7.47
C ASP A 393 12.42 11.83 -7.15
N ALA A 394 12.03 12.61 -8.16
CA ALA A 394 10.97 13.61 -8.04
C ALA A 394 9.60 12.93 -7.94
N THR A 395 9.37 12.23 -6.83
CA THR A 395 8.14 11.54 -6.48
C THR A 395 7.49 12.29 -5.32
N LEU A 396 6.57 13.19 -5.68
CA LEU A 396 5.97 14.16 -4.76
C LEU A 396 4.54 14.51 -5.19
N PHE A 397 3.79 15.11 -4.27
CA PHE A 397 2.46 15.62 -4.59
C PHE A 397 2.20 16.98 -3.96
N ILE A 398 1.25 17.70 -4.54
CA ILE A 398 0.78 19.03 -4.12
C ILE A 398 -0.59 18.86 -3.45
N SER A 399 -0.77 19.40 -2.25
CA SER A 399 -2.04 19.41 -1.54
C SER A 399 -2.50 20.85 -1.26
N GLU A 400 -3.81 21.08 -1.33
CA GLU A 400 -4.40 22.38 -0.96
C GLU A 400 -4.14 22.71 0.51
N GLY A 401 -4.21 21.71 1.39
CA GLY A 401 -3.95 21.83 2.82
C GLY A 401 -3.17 20.64 3.36
N ASP A 402 -3.27 20.45 4.68
CA ASP A 402 -2.59 19.35 5.36
C ASP A 402 -3.06 17.99 4.85
N ALA A 403 -2.14 17.23 4.26
CA ALA A 403 -2.40 15.95 3.65
C ALA A 403 -2.77 14.84 4.68
N LEU A 404 -2.43 15.01 5.95
CA LEU A 404 -2.77 14.06 7.01
C LEU A 404 -4.12 14.33 7.68
N ASP A 405 -4.79 15.45 7.36
CA ASP A 405 -6.13 15.79 7.86
C ASP A 405 -7.16 15.58 6.74
N MET A 406 -8.05 14.60 6.87
CA MET A 406 -9.08 14.28 5.86
C MET A 406 -10.02 15.46 5.51
N ARG A 407 -10.08 16.51 6.35
CA ARG A 407 -10.92 17.69 6.10
C ARG A 407 -10.25 18.69 5.16
N THR A 408 -8.92 18.69 5.08
CA THR A 408 -8.12 19.66 4.33
C THR A 408 -7.24 18.99 3.26
N SER A 409 -7.09 17.67 3.32
CA SER A 409 -6.36 16.90 2.32
C SER A 409 -7.11 16.93 0.99
N GLN A 410 -6.53 17.65 0.04
CA GLN A 410 -6.98 17.65 -1.35
C GLN A 410 -5.74 17.67 -2.24
N VAL A 411 -5.45 16.54 -2.84
CA VAL A 411 -4.32 16.42 -3.79
C VAL A 411 -4.69 17.11 -5.09
N LEU A 412 -3.89 18.07 -5.50
CA LEU A 412 -4.12 18.91 -6.68
C LEU A 412 -3.27 18.49 -7.87
N GLY A 413 -2.14 17.83 -7.64
CA GLY A 413 -1.22 17.34 -8.65
C GLY A 413 -0.18 16.42 -8.01
N ALA A 414 0.36 15.52 -8.78
CA ALA A 414 1.39 14.58 -8.32
C ALA A 414 2.41 14.32 -9.42
N PHE A 415 3.64 14.05 -9.00
CA PHE A 415 4.72 13.66 -9.87
C PHE A 415 5.32 12.34 -9.41
N ILE A 416 5.58 11.42 -10.33
CA ILE A 416 6.30 10.17 -10.08
C ILE A 416 7.50 10.16 -11.02
N GLN A 417 8.70 10.25 -10.44
CA GLN A 417 9.95 10.44 -11.22
C GLN A 417 9.83 11.60 -12.24
N GLY A 418 9.27 12.73 -11.78
CA GLY A 418 9.09 13.93 -12.60
C GLY A 418 7.97 13.85 -13.66
N ARG A 419 7.35 12.69 -13.87
CA ARG A 419 6.17 12.53 -14.73
C ARG A 419 4.96 13.17 -14.05
N ASP A 420 4.23 14.01 -14.75
CA ASP A 420 3.00 14.66 -14.26
C ASP A 420 1.83 13.66 -14.34
N ILE A 421 1.35 13.23 -13.18
CA ILE A 421 0.39 12.13 -13.05
C ILE A 421 -1.04 12.62 -13.18
N ASP A 422 -1.78 12.02 -14.09
CA ASP A 422 -3.24 12.21 -14.12
C ASP A 422 -3.89 11.57 -12.89
N LEU A 423 -4.54 12.41 -12.09
CA LEU A 423 -5.29 12.01 -10.89
C LEU A 423 -6.76 11.65 -11.19
N ASN A 424 -7.22 11.86 -12.44
CA ASN A 424 -8.61 11.58 -12.83
C ASN A 424 -8.81 10.09 -13.09
N GLY A 425 -9.16 9.34 -12.06
CA GLY A 425 -9.57 7.94 -12.18
C GLY A 425 -11.06 7.80 -12.53
N THR A 426 -11.48 6.60 -12.94
CA THR A 426 -12.88 6.24 -13.22
C THR A 426 -13.82 6.60 -12.07
N GLN A 427 -13.38 6.43 -10.83
CA GLN A 427 -14.16 6.74 -9.63
C GLN A 427 -14.40 8.25 -9.49
N GLN A 428 -13.42 9.09 -9.80
CA GLN A 428 -13.56 10.55 -9.77
C GLN A 428 -14.54 11.02 -10.86
N GLN A 429 -14.41 10.50 -12.06
CA GLN A 429 -15.32 10.82 -13.17
C GLN A 429 -16.77 10.43 -12.88
N LEU A 430 -16.99 9.28 -12.23
CA LEU A 430 -18.32 8.84 -11.81
C LEU A 430 -18.90 9.71 -10.68
N TYR A 431 -18.05 10.28 -9.82
CA TYR A 431 -18.50 11.19 -8.77
C TYR A 431 -18.90 12.56 -9.32
N GLU A 432 -18.22 13.05 -10.35
CA GLU A 432 -18.46 14.36 -10.98
C GLU A 432 -19.60 14.35 -12.02
N SER A 433 -20.05 13.16 -12.47
CA SER A 433 -21.13 12.97 -13.47
C SER A 433 -22.51 12.92 -12.79
#